data_04492c67a9d886d3ceb4a033a232c20a
#
_entry.id   04492c67a9d886d3ceb4a033a232c20a
#
_cell.length_a   1.000
_cell.length_b   1.000
_cell.length_c   1.000
_cell.angle_alpha   90.00
_cell.angle_beta   90.00
_cell.angle_gamma   90.00
#
_symmetry.space_group_name_H-M   'P 1'
#
loop_
_entity.id
_entity.type
_entity.pdbx_description
1 polymer ?
#
loop_
_entity_poly.entity_id
_entity_poly.type
_entity_poly.pdbx_seq_one_letter_code
_entity_poly.pdbx_strand_id
1 'polypeptide(L)'
;MGEKDLAQKTLEAYNDVFADIVNVLLFDGKQLVKEDELEQESPESIYKVDGKLHELKRDVAKYWKHNNIRIALVGLENQIETDKYMPIRVMSYDATAYRQQLLNQYEIDPETGKQVKKKNADHIYPVVTMVLYFGNIPWKKYKTLLDIVEVPEELKPFVSDYKTNIFEIAWLSKEQVELFKSDFKIVADYFVQMRTNKDYKPSQQIIKHVNEVLQLMSVFTNDNTFEEYQNLFIIKGEEVTMSGILDKAEARGEARGKLDLLYKLIKNGMLTVEQAAKSINISVEQLLANFKQYNLIL
;
A
#
# COMPACT_ATOMS: atom_id res chain seq x y z
N MET A 1 0.08 7.33 13.14
CA MET A 1 0.10 6.64 11.84
C MET A 1 0.31 5.17 12.14
N GLY A 2 -0.56 4.27 11.67
CA GLY A 2 -0.44 2.84 11.94
C GLY A 2 0.63 2.18 11.05
N GLU A 3 1.16 1.02 11.47
CA GLU A 3 2.11 0.22 10.68
C GLU A 3 1.56 -0.11 9.28
N LYS A 4 0.24 -0.33 9.18
CA LYS A 4 -0.48 -0.58 7.91
C LYS A 4 -0.31 0.54 6.90
N ASP A 5 -0.50 1.79 7.34
CA ASP A 5 -0.36 2.95 6.46
C ASP A 5 1.08 3.12 5.96
N LEU A 6 2.06 2.81 6.82
CA LEU A 6 3.48 2.92 6.44
C LEU A 6 3.87 1.90 5.37
N ALA A 7 3.43 0.64 5.51
CA ALA A 7 3.75 -0.40 4.54
C ALA A 7 3.12 -0.13 3.16
N GLN A 8 1.86 0.31 3.13
CA GLN A 8 1.19 0.70 1.88
C GLN A 8 1.93 1.82 1.16
N LYS A 9 2.31 2.87 1.90
CA LYS A 9 3.06 4.01 1.35
C LYS A 9 4.36 3.58 0.71
N THR A 10 5.06 2.63 1.31
CA THR A 10 6.36 2.19 0.82
C THR A 10 6.21 1.54 -0.57
N LEU A 11 5.26 0.64 -0.80
CA LEU A 11 5.05 0.00 -2.11
C LEU A 11 4.56 1.01 -3.17
N GLU A 12 3.57 1.82 -2.86
CA GLU A 12 2.97 2.78 -3.78
C GLU A 12 3.87 3.99 -4.07
N ALA A 13 4.96 4.16 -3.30
CA ALA A 13 5.95 5.19 -3.57
C ALA A 13 6.81 4.89 -4.82
N TYR A 14 6.88 3.65 -5.28
CA TYR A 14 7.58 3.29 -6.51
C TYR A 14 6.82 3.78 -7.75
N ASN A 15 7.53 4.37 -8.70
CA ASN A 15 6.91 4.98 -9.87
C ASN A 15 6.21 3.98 -10.79
N ASP A 16 6.78 2.79 -10.96
CA ASP A 16 6.18 1.70 -11.73
C ASP A 16 4.87 1.21 -11.10
N VAL A 17 4.83 1.07 -9.78
CA VAL A 17 3.62 0.67 -9.04
C VAL A 17 2.56 1.78 -9.10
N PHE A 18 2.97 3.03 -8.84
CA PHE A 18 2.06 4.17 -8.90
C PHE A 18 1.45 4.36 -10.29
N ALA A 19 2.28 4.33 -11.34
CA ALA A 19 1.83 4.46 -12.72
C ALA A 19 0.84 3.36 -13.10
N ASP A 20 1.12 2.13 -12.67
CA ASP A 20 0.27 0.98 -12.95
C ASP A 20 -1.11 1.10 -12.28
N ILE A 21 -1.15 1.48 -10.99
CA ILE A 21 -2.39 1.76 -10.25
C ILE A 21 -3.23 2.81 -10.98
N VAL A 22 -2.61 3.92 -11.37
CA VAL A 22 -3.30 5.02 -12.07
C VAL A 22 -3.80 4.55 -13.44
N ASN A 23 -2.97 3.86 -14.21
CA ASN A 23 -3.33 3.35 -15.54
C ASN A 23 -4.49 2.36 -15.49
N VAL A 24 -4.49 1.45 -14.52
CA VAL A 24 -5.56 0.46 -14.40
C VAL A 24 -6.85 1.09 -13.88
N LEU A 25 -6.78 1.86 -12.81
CA LEU A 25 -7.98 2.32 -12.12
C LEU A 25 -8.63 3.56 -12.76
N LEU A 26 -7.84 4.50 -13.32
CA LEU A 26 -8.40 5.68 -13.99
C LEU A 26 -8.57 5.49 -15.49
N PHE A 27 -7.75 4.67 -16.11
CA PHE A 27 -7.66 4.59 -17.57
C PHE A 27 -7.94 3.20 -18.15
N ASP A 28 -8.56 2.30 -17.36
CA ASP A 28 -8.95 0.94 -17.77
C ASP A 28 -7.77 0.15 -18.40
N GLY A 29 -6.59 0.26 -17.81
CA GLY A 29 -5.36 -0.44 -18.25
C GLY A 29 -4.63 0.22 -19.41
N LYS A 30 -5.11 1.35 -19.95
CA LYS A 30 -4.37 2.12 -20.96
C LYS A 30 -3.11 2.72 -20.33
N GLN A 31 -1.95 2.46 -20.92
CA GLN A 31 -0.64 2.90 -20.43
C GLN A 31 -0.39 4.37 -20.78
N LEU A 32 -1.14 5.29 -20.15
CA LEU A 32 -1.03 6.72 -20.38
C LEU A 32 0.02 7.38 -19.49
N VAL A 33 0.12 6.92 -18.24
CA VAL A 33 1.11 7.41 -17.28
C VAL A 33 2.32 6.50 -17.33
N LYS A 34 3.50 7.05 -17.57
CA LYS A 34 4.78 6.33 -17.57
C LYS A 34 5.55 6.62 -16.29
N GLU A 35 6.35 5.66 -15.82
CA GLU A 35 7.12 5.79 -14.59
C GLU A 35 8.15 6.95 -14.63
N ASP A 36 8.73 7.23 -15.80
CA ASP A 36 9.69 8.32 -16.00
C ASP A 36 9.02 9.71 -16.12
N GLU A 37 7.70 9.74 -16.30
CA GLU A 37 6.91 10.98 -16.30
C GLU A 37 6.43 11.40 -14.90
N LEU A 38 6.71 10.58 -13.87
CA LEU A 38 6.30 10.83 -12.49
C LEU A 38 7.39 11.51 -11.67
N GLU A 39 7.03 12.61 -11.01
CA GLU A 39 7.87 13.33 -10.05
C GLU A 39 7.22 13.26 -8.66
N GLN A 40 8.00 12.85 -7.66
CA GLN A 40 7.54 12.80 -6.28
C GLN A 40 7.11 14.18 -5.78
N GLU A 41 5.95 14.26 -5.14
CA GLU A 41 5.55 15.40 -4.35
C GLU A 41 5.56 15.04 -2.86
N SER A 42 5.70 16.06 -2.01
CA SER A 42 5.43 15.88 -0.59
C SER A 42 3.93 15.62 -0.41
N PRO A 43 3.54 14.49 0.18
CA PRO A 43 2.12 14.17 0.41
C PRO A 43 1.50 15.07 1.50
N GLU A 44 2.28 15.96 2.09
CA GLU A 44 1.91 16.77 3.25
C GLU A 44 1.42 18.14 2.83
N SER A 45 0.28 18.52 3.38
CA SER A 45 -0.25 19.89 3.30
C SER A 45 -0.41 20.42 4.72
N ILE A 46 0.31 21.48 5.03
CA ILE A 46 0.28 22.10 6.36
C ILE A 46 -0.67 23.30 6.32
N TYR A 47 -1.63 23.33 7.23
CA TYR A 47 -2.49 24.48 7.44
C TYR A 47 -2.56 24.86 8.92
N LYS A 48 -2.84 26.13 9.19
CA LYS A 48 -2.90 26.65 10.55
C LYS A 48 -4.35 26.99 10.91
N VAL A 49 -4.86 26.34 11.95
CA VAL A 49 -6.19 26.60 12.52
C VAL A 49 -6.02 26.83 14.01
N ASP A 50 -6.66 27.86 14.56
CA ASP A 50 -6.62 28.25 15.99
C ASP A 50 -5.20 28.34 16.58
N GLY A 51 -4.26 28.84 15.77
CA GLY A 51 -2.87 28.98 16.20
C GLY A 51 -2.06 27.69 16.21
N LYS A 52 -2.66 26.53 15.91
CA LYS A 52 -1.99 25.23 15.81
C LYS A 52 -1.75 24.85 14.36
N LEU A 53 -0.61 24.21 14.10
CA LEU A 53 -0.31 23.59 12.80
C LEU A 53 -1.03 22.26 12.73
N HIS A 54 -1.84 22.11 11.69
CA HIS A 54 -2.49 20.85 11.34
C HIS A 54 -1.88 20.36 10.03
N GLU A 55 -1.59 19.09 9.98
CA GLU A 55 -1.05 18.41 8.81
C GLU A 55 -2.18 17.66 8.12
N LEU A 56 -2.44 18.00 6.85
CA LEU A 56 -3.26 17.19 5.96
C LEU A 56 -2.31 16.36 5.12
N LYS A 57 -2.40 15.03 5.27
CA LYS A 57 -1.45 14.12 4.66
C LYS A 57 -2.17 13.11 3.78
N ARG A 58 -1.86 13.11 2.49
CA ARG A 58 -2.15 11.98 1.59
C ARG A 58 -1.11 10.88 1.81
N ASP A 59 -1.46 9.67 1.43
CA ASP A 59 -0.51 8.58 1.56
C ASP A 59 0.63 8.71 0.56
N VAL A 60 0.34 8.89 -0.71
CA VAL A 60 1.33 9.16 -1.75
C VAL A 60 0.77 10.21 -2.71
N ALA A 61 1.61 11.13 -3.19
CA ALA A 61 1.25 12.07 -4.24
C ALA A 61 2.40 12.26 -5.23
N LYS A 62 2.06 12.29 -6.52
CA LYS A 62 3.02 12.49 -7.60
C LYS A 62 2.50 13.46 -8.65
N TYR A 63 3.40 14.32 -9.12
CA TYR A 63 3.16 15.08 -10.33
C TYR A 63 3.31 14.17 -11.54
N TRP A 64 2.31 14.20 -12.41
CA TRP A 64 2.41 13.62 -13.73
C TRP A 64 2.86 14.73 -14.70
N LYS A 65 3.96 14.51 -15.39
CA LYS A 65 4.54 15.43 -16.34
C LYS A 65 4.43 14.91 -17.76
N HIS A 66 4.29 15.84 -18.69
CA HIS A 66 4.48 15.56 -20.10
C HIS A 66 5.41 16.62 -20.71
N ASN A 67 6.50 16.20 -21.36
CA ASN A 67 7.52 17.13 -21.91
C ASN A 67 8.03 18.14 -20.87
N ASN A 68 8.31 17.69 -19.63
CA ASN A 68 8.74 18.49 -18.48
C ASN A 68 7.71 19.53 -17.96
N ILE A 69 6.48 19.49 -18.43
CA ILE A 69 5.39 20.32 -17.92
C ILE A 69 4.52 19.45 -17.02
N ARG A 70 4.21 19.92 -15.79
CA ARG A 70 3.26 19.26 -14.90
C ARG A 70 1.86 19.38 -15.48
N ILE A 71 1.21 18.26 -15.76
CA ILE A 71 -0.13 18.19 -16.35
C ILE A 71 -1.19 17.74 -15.37
N ALA A 72 -0.80 17.08 -14.29
CA ALA A 72 -1.69 16.71 -13.18
C ALA A 72 -0.90 16.47 -11.89
N LEU A 73 -1.58 16.57 -10.76
CA LEU A 73 -1.19 16.01 -9.48
C LEU A 73 -2.13 14.86 -9.15
N VAL A 74 -1.58 13.68 -8.96
CA VAL A 74 -2.37 12.50 -8.58
C VAL A 74 -1.96 12.08 -7.18
N GLY A 75 -2.94 11.88 -6.29
CA GLY A 75 -2.74 11.41 -4.92
C GLY A 75 -3.46 10.11 -4.66
N LEU A 76 -2.87 9.26 -3.84
CA LEU A 76 -3.47 8.02 -3.33
C LEU A 76 -3.76 8.17 -1.85
N GLU A 77 -4.90 7.65 -1.43
CA GLU A 77 -5.37 7.58 -0.04
C GLU A 77 -5.88 6.17 0.22
N ASN A 78 -5.28 5.47 1.16
CA ASN A 78 -5.59 4.07 1.45
C ASN A 78 -6.57 3.93 2.59
N GLN A 79 -7.59 3.09 2.43
CA GLN A 79 -8.62 2.86 3.43
C GLN A 79 -8.95 1.36 3.55
N ILE A 80 -9.05 0.88 4.79
CA ILE A 80 -9.52 -0.49 5.09
C ILE A 80 -10.98 -0.46 5.53
N GLU A 81 -11.39 0.62 6.20
CA GLU A 81 -12.76 0.84 6.64
C GLU A 81 -13.38 2.01 5.88
N THR A 82 -14.71 2.01 5.79
CA THR A 82 -15.44 3.12 5.17
C THR A 82 -15.41 4.35 6.08
N ASP A 83 -14.98 5.48 5.54
CA ASP A 83 -15.00 6.77 6.25
C ASP A 83 -16.13 7.65 5.72
N LYS A 84 -17.09 7.96 6.59
CA LYS A 84 -18.23 8.85 6.28
C LYS A 84 -17.76 10.22 5.77
N TYR A 85 -16.64 10.72 6.28
CA TYR A 85 -16.14 12.06 5.98
C TYR A 85 -15.07 12.08 4.88
N MET A 86 -14.87 10.98 4.18
CA MET A 86 -13.91 10.89 3.08
C MET A 86 -14.08 11.99 2.01
N PRO A 87 -15.31 12.35 1.56
CA PRO A 87 -15.48 13.46 0.62
C PRO A 87 -14.93 14.79 1.13
N ILE A 88 -15.08 15.09 2.42
CA ILE A 88 -14.54 16.32 3.03
C ILE A 88 -13.01 16.25 3.11
N ARG A 89 -12.44 15.09 3.47
CA ARG A 89 -10.99 14.89 3.50
C ARG A 89 -10.38 15.10 2.13
N VAL A 90 -10.92 14.43 1.10
CA VAL A 90 -10.41 14.54 -0.29
C VAL A 90 -10.56 15.97 -0.81
N MET A 91 -11.71 16.61 -0.59
CA MET A 91 -11.92 18.02 -0.94
C MET A 91 -10.87 18.93 -0.27
N SER A 92 -10.53 18.68 0.99
CA SER A 92 -9.53 19.45 1.71
C SER A 92 -8.12 19.26 1.13
N TYR A 93 -7.75 18.02 0.76
CA TYR A 93 -6.47 17.72 0.09
C TYR A 93 -6.38 18.45 -1.25
N ASP A 94 -7.41 18.34 -2.08
CA ASP A 94 -7.40 18.91 -3.43
C ASP A 94 -7.43 20.43 -3.39
N ALA A 95 -8.24 21.03 -2.50
CA ALA A 95 -8.28 22.49 -2.30
C ALA A 95 -6.92 23.03 -1.83
N THR A 96 -6.24 22.31 -0.92
CA THR A 96 -4.91 22.69 -0.45
C THR A 96 -3.88 22.62 -1.56
N ALA A 97 -3.94 21.57 -2.39
CA ALA A 97 -3.03 21.42 -3.54
C ALA A 97 -3.25 22.52 -4.60
N TYR A 98 -4.50 22.90 -4.89
CA TYR A 98 -4.79 24.04 -5.76
C TYR A 98 -4.29 25.35 -5.15
N ARG A 99 -4.50 25.57 -3.85
CA ARG A 99 -3.98 26.76 -3.17
C ARG A 99 -2.46 26.83 -3.23
N GLN A 100 -1.78 25.70 -3.08
CA GLN A 100 -0.32 25.63 -3.19
C GLN A 100 0.15 25.99 -4.60
N GLN A 101 -0.55 25.57 -5.64
CA GLN A 101 -0.25 25.99 -7.02
C GLN A 101 -0.33 27.51 -7.16
N LEU A 102 -1.35 28.15 -6.57
CA LEU A 102 -1.49 29.62 -6.61
C LEU A 102 -0.35 30.32 -5.85
N LEU A 103 0.04 29.82 -4.69
CA LEU A 103 1.16 30.39 -3.91
C LEU A 103 2.48 30.22 -4.66
N ASN A 104 2.69 29.11 -5.34
CA ASN A 104 3.89 28.83 -6.11
C ASN A 104 4.01 29.67 -7.41
N GLN A 105 2.98 30.43 -7.78
CA GLN A 105 3.04 31.39 -8.89
C GLN A 105 3.91 32.61 -8.58
N TYR A 106 4.24 32.84 -7.32
CA TYR A 106 4.99 34.00 -6.87
C TYR A 106 6.34 33.60 -6.30
N GLU A 107 7.29 34.50 -6.39
CA GLU A 107 8.61 34.39 -5.76
C GLU A 107 9.00 35.76 -5.16
N ILE A 108 9.96 35.73 -4.26
CA ILE A 108 10.52 36.97 -3.72
C ILE A 108 11.67 37.41 -4.64
N ASP A 109 11.52 38.58 -5.21
CA ASP A 109 12.59 39.23 -5.97
C ASP A 109 13.79 39.52 -5.03
N PRO A 110 14.96 38.95 -5.31
CA PRO A 110 16.10 39.07 -4.40
C PRO A 110 16.68 40.51 -4.32
N GLU A 111 16.42 41.37 -5.30
CA GLU A 111 16.91 42.73 -5.31
C GLU A 111 15.98 43.70 -4.59
N THR A 112 14.69 43.53 -4.77
CA THR A 112 13.68 44.45 -4.22
C THR A 112 13.00 43.93 -2.95
N GLY A 113 13.12 42.63 -2.62
CA GLY A 113 12.42 41.98 -1.52
C GLY A 113 10.90 41.89 -1.71
N LYS A 114 10.40 42.27 -2.90
CA LYS A 114 8.96 42.26 -3.20
C LYS A 114 8.55 40.92 -3.81
N GLN A 115 7.31 40.57 -3.58
CA GLN A 115 6.67 39.41 -4.22
C GLN A 115 6.40 39.74 -5.70
N VAL A 116 6.96 38.95 -6.60
CA VAL A 116 6.76 39.05 -8.06
C VAL A 116 6.22 37.76 -8.62
N LYS A 117 5.46 37.85 -9.70
CA LYS A 117 4.90 36.70 -10.39
C LYS A 117 5.98 36.02 -11.23
N LYS A 118 6.13 34.71 -11.09
CA LYS A 118 7.04 33.89 -11.90
C LYS A 118 6.65 33.93 -13.37
N LYS A 119 7.64 33.86 -14.25
CA LYS A 119 7.39 33.64 -15.69
C LYS A 119 6.67 32.27 -15.86
N ASN A 120 5.59 32.23 -16.63
CA ASN A 120 4.75 31.05 -16.86
C ASN A 120 3.93 30.58 -15.65
N ALA A 121 3.61 31.47 -14.73
CA ALA A 121 2.89 31.18 -13.50
C ALA A 121 1.39 30.87 -13.66
N ASP A 122 0.80 31.10 -14.84
CA ASP A 122 -0.67 31.00 -15.03
C ASP A 122 -1.18 29.58 -15.32
N HIS A 123 -0.31 28.58 -15.34
CA HIS A 123 -0.70 27.19 -15.57
C HIS A 123 -1.15 26.54 -14.28
N ILE A 124 -2.46 26.32 -14.12
CA ILE A 124 -3.04 25.50 -13.06
C ILE A 124 -3.40 24.14 -13.66
N TYR A 125 -2.89 23.09 -13.08
CA TYR A 125 -3.15 21.71 -13.50
C TYR A 125 -4.11 21.03 -12.55
N PRO A 126 -4.91 20.02 -13.03
CA PRO A 126 -5.87 19.31 -12.24
C PRO A 126 -5.21 18.53 -11.09
N VAL A 127 -5.93 18.43 -10.00
CA VAL A 127 -5.62 17.59 -8.85
C VAL A 127 -6.63 16.44 -8.82
N VAL A 128 -6.14 15.21 -8.72
CA VAL A 128 -6.96 14.00 -8.68
C VAL A 128 -6.55 13.17 -7.49
N THR A 129 -7.43 13.03 -6.51
CA THR A 129 -7.23 12.10 -5.39
C THR A 129 -8.03 10.82 -5.62
N MET A 130 -7.35 9.68 -5.53
CA MET A 130 -7.89 8.34 -5.63
C MET A 130 -7.92 7.71 -4.24
N VAL A 131 -9.06 7.20 -3.81
CA VAL A 131 -9.19 6.44 -2.57
C VAL A 131 -9.13 4.96 -2.91
N LEU A 132 -8.10 4.26 -2.47
CA LEU A 132 -7.94 2.82 -2.63
C LEU A 132 -8.55 2.14 -1.40
N TYR A 133 -9.66 1.48 -1.59
CA TYR A 133 -10.39 0.83 -0.52
C TYR A 133 -10.19 -0.69 -0.54
N PHE A 134 -9.63 -1.22 0.53
CA PHE A 134 -9.27 -2.63 0.67
C PHE A 134 -10.27 -3.45 1.52
N GLY A 135 -11.37 -2.82 1.95
CA GLY A 135 -12.34 -3.46 2.83
C GLY A 135 -13.19 -4.55 2.16
N ASN A 136 -13.60 -5.52 2.96
CA ASN A 136 -14.46 -6.64 2.52
C ASN A 136 -15.95 -6.29 2.43
N ILE A 137 -16.35 -5.10 2.91
CA ILE A 137 -17.72 -4.59 2.83
C ILE A 137 -17.78 -3.55 1.72
N PRO A 138 -18.74 -3.60 0.77
CA PRO A 138 -18.82 -2.62 -0.31
C PRO A 138 -19.00 -1.20 0.21
N TRP A 139 -18.32 -0.25 -0.40
CA TRP A 139 -18.49 1.17 -0.09
C TRP A 139 -19.77 1.71 -0.73
N LYS A 140 -20.91 1.57 -0.06
CA LYS A 140 -22.22 1.88 -0.63
C LYS A 140 -22.67 3.34 -0.49
N LYS A 141 -22.18 4.06 0.54
CA LYS A 141 -22.66 5.40 0.91
C LYS A 141 -21.48 6.37 1.05
N TYR A 142 -21.81 7.65 1.13
CA TYR A 142 -20.83 8.72 1.41
C TYR A 142 -19.73 8.82 0.34
N LYS A 143 -20.15 8.79 -0.93
CA LYS A 143 -19.24 8.93 -2.08
C LYS A 143 -19.14 10.40 -2.54
N THR A 144 -20.06 11.25 -2.10
CA THR A 144 -20.08 12.67 -2.44
C THR A 144 -20.32 13.52 -1.20
N LEU A 145 -20.06 14.82 -1.30
CA LEU A 145 -20.33 15.78 -0.23
C LEU A 145 -21.83 15.81 0.12
N LEU A 146 -22.71 15.76 -0.87
CA LEU A 146 -24.15 15.78 -0.66
C LEU A 146 -24.70 14.52 0.01
N ASP A 147 -23.95 13.41 0.00
CA ASP A 147 -24.30 12.23 0.80
C ASP A 147 -24.15 12.45 2.32
N ILE A 148 -23.45 13.53 2.74
CA ILE A 148 -23.09 13.79 4.13
C ILE A 148 -23.85 15.00 4.67
N VAL A 149 -24.04 16.02 3.83
CA VAL A 149 -24.57 17.32 4.23
C VAL A 149 -26.07 17.35 4.01
N GLU A 150 -26.84 17.67 5.06
CA GLU A 150 -28.25 17.96 4.93
C GLU A 150 -28.42 19.38 4.38
N VAL A 151 -28.86 19.48 3.14
CA VAL A 151 -29.05 20.76 2.45
C VAL A 151 -30.53 21.10 2.38
N PRO A 152 -30.98 22.21 3.03
CA PRO A 152 -32.35 22.75 2.84
C PRO A 152 -32.67 22.97 1.36
N GLU A 153 -33.93 22.80 0.97
CA GLU A 153 -34.34 22.91 -0.44
C GLU A 153 -33.95 24.25 -1.07
N GLU A 154 -34.08 25.33 -0.31
CA GLU A 154 -33.75 26.69 -0.75
C GLU A 154 -32.27 26.90 -1.01
N LEU A 155 -31.38 26.09 -0.37
CA LEU A 155 -29.94 26.19 -0.51
C LEU A 155 -29.37 25.22 -1.56
N LYS A 156 -30.14 24.24 -2.01
CA LYS A 156 -29.64 23.24 -3.00
C LYS A 156 -29.06 23.87 -4.29
N PRO A 157 -29.62 24.96 -4.85
CA PRO A 157 -29.03 25.57 -6.04
C PRO A 157 -27.66 26.23 -5.81
N PHE A 158 -27.27 26.44 -4.55
CA PHE A 158 -26.03 27.15 -4.17
C PHE A 158 -24.96 26.24 -3.57
N VAL A 159 -25.27 24.96 -3.35
CA VAL A 159 -24.32 24.00 -2.79
C VAL A 159 -23.79 23.09 -3.91
N SER A 160 -22.51 23.19 -4.19
CA SER A 160 -21.86 22.30 -5.15
C SER A 160 -21.55 20.94 -4.51
N ASP A 161 -21.73 19.88 -5.27
CA ASP A 161 -21.31 18.55 -4.85
C ASP A 161 -19.81 18.33 -5.08
N TYR A 162 -19.22 17.45 -4.30
CA TYR A 162 -17.84 17.05 -4.44
C TYR A 162 -17.72 15.52 -4.44
N LYS A 163 -17.37 14.95 -5.59
CA LYS A 163 -17.29 13.51 -5.80
C LYS A 163 -15.90 12.98 -5.39
N THR A 164 -15.88 11.89 -4.63
CA THR A 164 -14.68 11.14 -4.30
C THR A 164 -14.47 9.98 -5.29
N ASN A 165 -13.25 9.82 -5.81
CA ASN A 165 -12.91 8.70 -6.67
C ASN A 165 -12.50 7.50 -5.81
N ILE A 166 -13.46 6.63 -5.49
CA ILE A 166 -13.26 5.44 -4.64
C ILE A 166 -13.11 4.21 -5.53
N PHE A 167 -12.01 3.50 -5.36
CA PHE A 167 -11.70 2.24 -6.03
C PHE A 167 -11.68 1.11 -5.02
N GLU A 168 -12.65 0.22 -5.12
CA GLU A 168 -12.87 -0.88 -4.19
C GLU A 168 -12.00 -2.08 -4.62
N ILE A 169 -10.74 -2.16 -4.12
CA ILE A 169 -9.72 -3.10 -4.59
C ILE A 169 -10.15 -4.56 -4.41
N ALA A 170 -10.71 -4.91 -3.26
CA ALA A 170 -11.21 -6.27 -3.00
C ALA A 170 -12.41 -6.65 -3.89
N TRP A 171 -13.02 -5.68 -4.61
CA TRP A 171 -14.21 -5.85 -5.44
C TRP A 171 -13.92 -5.73 -6.94
N LEU A 172 -12.65 -5.61 -7.32
CA LEU A 172 -12.23 -5.65 -8.72
C LEU A 172 -12.62 -6.99 -9.35
N SER A 173 -12.95 -6.98 -10.63
CA SER A 173 -13.13 -8.21 -11.38
C SER A 173 -11.78 -8.88 -11.65
N LYS A 174 -11.80 -10.16 -11.98
CA LYS A 174 -10.58 -10.89 -12.34
C LYS A 174 -9.89 -10.25 -13.56
N GLU A 175 -10.68 -9.81 -14.52
CA GLU A 175 -10.19 -9.12 -15.73
C GLU A 175 -9.49 -7.81 -15.38
N GLN A 176 -10.03 -7.05 -14.41
CA GLN A 176 -9.39 -5.82 -13.93
C GLN A 176 -8.08 -6.10 -13.19
N VAL A 177 -8.04 -7.15 -12.36
CA VAL A 177 -6.79 -7.57 -11.69
C VAL A 177 -5.71 -7.96 -12.70
N GLU A 178 -6.09 -8.63 -13.80
CA GLU A 178 -5.14 -9.03 -14.86
C GLU A 178 -4.57 -7.82 -15.64
N LEU A 179 -5.17 -6.64 -15.57
CA LEU A 179 -4.64 -5.43 -16.20
C LEU A 179 -3.40 -4.88 -15.48
N PHE A 180 -3.24 -5.15 -14.18
CA PHE A 180 -2.05 -4.74 -13.44
C PHE A 180 -0.81 -5.49 -13.93
N LYS A 181 0.30 -4.76 -14.03
CA LYS A 181 1.61 -5.26 -14.48
C LYS A 181 2.68 -5.20 -13.40
N SER A 182 2.49 -4.32 -12.40
CA SER A 182 3.39 -4.16 -11.27
C SER A 182 3.09 -5.16 -10.14
N ASP A 183 3.84 -5.08 -9.08
CA ASP A 183 3.64 -5.88 -7.88
C ASP A 183 2.31 -5.59 -7.17
N PHE A 184 1.63 -4.48 -7.51
CA PHE A 184 0.28 -4.20 -7.00
C PHE A 184 -0.74 -5.25 -7.45
N LYS A 185 -0.48 -5.97 -8.56
CA LYS A 185 -1.29 -7.12 -8.98
C LYS A 185 -1.40 -8.18 -7.88
N ILE A 186 -0.30 -8.47 -7.19
CA ILE A 186 -0.25 -9.47 -6.11
C ILE A 186 -1.16 -9.03 -4.96
N VAL A 187 -1.12 -7.74 -4.63
CA VAL A 187 -1.95 -7.15 -3.58
C VAL A 187 -3.44 -7.21 -3.97
N ALA A 188 -3.77 -6.74 -5.16
CA ALA A 188 -5.15 -6.74 -5.65
C ALA A 188 -5.72 -8.17 -5.75
N ASP A 189 -4.95 -9.11 -6.29
CA ASP A 189 -5.33 -10.52 -6.41
C ASP A 189 -5.58 -11.16 -5.04
N TYR A 190 -4.72 -10.89 -4.05
CA TYR A 190 -4.92 -11.33 -2.68
C TYR A 190 -6.28 -10.89 -2.12
N PHE A 191 -6.58 -9.58 -2.19
CA PHE A 191 -7.83 -9.05 -1.62
C PHE A 191 -9.07 -9.59 -2.33
N VAL A 192 -9.03 -9.72 -3.65
CA VAL A 192 -10.13 -10.31 -4.44
C VAL A 192 -10.35 -11.78 -4.07
N GLN A 193 -9.29 -12.58 -3.97
CA GLN A 193 -9.37 -14.00 -3.62
C GLN A 193 -9.85 -14.20 -2.18
N MET A 194 -9.32 -13.46 -1.21
CA MET A 194 -9.71 -13.54 0.19
C MET A 194 -11.19 -13.18 0.39
N ARG A 195 -11.70 -12.19 -0.34
CA ARG A 195 -13.13 -11.84 -0.30
C ARG A 195 -14.00 -12.93 -0.91
N THR A 196 -13.57 -13.55 -2.03
CA THR A 196 -14.39 -14.51 -2.80
C THR A 196 -14.29 -15.93 -2.24
N ASN A 197 -13.09 -16.42 -1.99
CA ASN A 197 -12.80 -17.82 -1.71
C ASN A 197 -12.36 -18.07 -0.27
N LYS A 198 -11.98 -17.02 0.48
CA LYS A 198 -11.34 -17.11 1.80
C LYS A 198 -10.06 -17.98 1.79
N ASP A 199 -9.50 -18.17 0.62
CA ASP A 199 -8.30 -18.95 0.37
C ASP A 199 -7.49 -18.24 -0.70
N TYR A 200 -6.19 -18.05 -0.47
CA TYR A 200 -5.30 -17.36 -1.39
C TYR A 200 -4.40 -18.34 -2.12
N LYS A 201 -4.52 -18.35 -3.43
CA LYS A 201 -3.64 -19.10 -4.33
C LYS A 201 -2.75 -18.11 -5.08
N PRO A 202 -1.49 -17.94 -4.66
CA PRO A 202 -0.60 -16.95 -5.21
C PRO A 202 -0.25 -17.24 -6.67
N SER A 203 -0.07 -16.15 -7.43
CA SER A 203 0.42 -16.24 -8.81
C SER A 203 1.91 -16.59 -8.83
N GLN A 204 2.40 -17.02 -10.01
CA GLN A 204 3.83 -17.25 -10.29
C GLN A 204 4.54 -15.96 -10.77
N GLN A 205 3.93 -14.78 -10.56
CA GLN A 205 4.54 -13.51 -10.92
C GLN A 205 5.83 -13.29 -10.11
N ILE A 206 6.89 -12.91 -10.82
CA ILE A 206 8.15 -12.47 -10.20
C ILE A 206 7.91 -11.13 -9.52
N ILE A 207 8.34 -11.03 -8.26
CA ILE A 207 8.20 -9.83 -7.43
C ILE A 207 9.44 -8.96 -7.62
N LYS A 208 9.25 -7.70 -7.98
CA LYS A 208 10.31 -6.70 -8.13
C LYS A 208 10.64 -6.02 -6.79
N HIS A 209 9.62 -5.68 -6.00
CA HIS A 209 9.71 -4.99 -4.70
C HIS A 209 9.38 -5.95 -3.56
N VAL A 210 10.22 -7.01 -3.40
CA VAL A 210 9.93 -8.14 -2.50
C VAL A 210 9.68 -7.70 -1.06
N ASN A 211 10.53 -6.82 -0.52
CA ASN A 211 10.42 -6.40 0.88
C ASN A 211 9.12 -5.64 1.13
N GLU A 212 8.76 -4.72 0.23
CA GLU A 212 7.59 -3.88 0.36
C GLU A 212 6.29 -4.67 0.18
N VAL A 213 6.28 -5.65 -0.73
CA VAL A 213 5.13 -6.58 -0.88
C VAL A 213 4.98 -7.43 0.37
N LEU A 214 6.06 -8.02 0.90
CA LEU A 214 6.01 -8.85 2.11
C LEU A 214 5.58 -8.05 3.34
N GLN A 215 6.11 -6.83 3.49
CA GLN A 215 5.72 -5.93 4.58
C GLN A 215 4.23 -5.59 4.50
N LEU A 216 3.74 -5.23 3.31
CA LEU A 216 2.34 -4.93 3.08
C LEU A 216 1.45 -6.14 3.38
N MET A 217 1.84 -7.34 2.91
CA MET A 217 1.09 -8.56 3.18
C MET A 217 1.06 -8.90 4.66
N SER A 218 2.20 -8.79 5.39
CA SER A 218 2.25 -8.99 6.84
C SER A 218 1.25 -8.09 7.58
N VAL A 219 1.25 -6.81 7.23
CA VAL A 219 0.38 -5.81 7.85
C VAL A 219 -1.11 -6.09 7.59
N PHE A 220 -1.48 -6.46 6.36
CA PHE A 220 -2.88 -6.72 6.01
C PHE A 220 -3.42 -8.03 6.55
N THR A 221 -2.58 -9.08 6.61
CA THR A 221 -2.98 -10.38 7.12
C THR A 221 -2.90 -10.46 8.64
N ASN A 222 -2.22 -9.50 9.28
CA ASN A 222 -1.82 -9.55 10.69
C ASN A 222 -1.01 -10.82 11.00
N ASP A 223 -0.24 -11.27 10.02
CA ASP A 223 0.60 -12.47 10.08
C ASP A 223 2.08 -12.06 9.95
N ASN A 224 2.78 -12.05 11.09
CA ASN A 224 4.19 -11.69 11.17
C ASN A 224 5.11 -12.69 10.44
N THR A 225 4.58 -13.82 9.97
CA THR A 225 5.36 -14.79 9.18
C THR A 225 5.93 -14.16 7.92
N PHE A 226 5.22 -13.22 7.28
CA PHE A 226 5.73 -12.49 6.12
C PHE A 226 6.95 -11.61 6.44
N GLU A 227 7.03 -11.01 7.64
CA GLU A 227 8.22 -10.28 8.09
C GLU A 227 9.40 -11.21 8.36
N GLU A 228 9.15 -12.40 8.92
CA GLU A 228 10.21 -13.41 9.12
C GLU A 228 10.82 -13.83 7.78
N TYR A 229 10.04 -13.80 6.69
CA TYR A 229 10.52 -14.18 5.34
C TYR A 229 11.39 -13.12 4.69
N GLN A 230 11.23 -11.83 5.03
CA GLN A 230 12.14 -10.78 4.54
C GLN A 230 13.62 -11.16 4.78
N ASN A 231 13.92 -11.72 5.95
CA ASN A 231 15.26 -12.14 6.33
C ASN A 231 15.76 -13.39 5.58
N LEU A 232 14.87 -14.18 4.98
CA LEU A 232 15.21 -15.42 4.28
C LEU A 232 15.48 -15.22 2.78
N PHE A 233 14.93 -14.14 2.19
CA PHE A 233 15.00 -13.87 0.75
C PHE A 233 16.05 -12.84 0.35
N ILE A 234 16.89 -12.34 1.27
CA ILE A 234 18.08 -11.51 0.96
C ILE A 234 19.17 -12.37 0.26
N ILE A 235 18.82 -13.50 -0.33
CA ILE A 235 19.74 -14.27 -1.16
C ILE A 235 19.81 -13.59 -2.53
N LYS A 236 20.91 -12.89 -2.78
CA LYS A 236 21.18 -12.16 -4.01
C LYS A 236 20.99 -13.07 -5.25
N GLY A 237 20.06 -12.69 -6.12
CA GLY A 237 20.00 -13.16 -7.51
C GLY A 237 18.98 -14.26 -7.82
N GLU A 238 18.13 -14.69 -6.89
CA GLU A 238 17.00 -15.58 -7.20
C GLU A 238 15.74 -14.76 -7.55
N GLU A 239 15.01 -15.20 -8.56
CA GLU A 239 13.68 -14.71 -8.86
C GLU A 239 12.72 -15.16 -7.76
N VAL A 240 12.06 -14.21 -7.12
CA VAL A 240 11.15 -14.46 -6.01
C VAL A 240 9.71 -14.33 -6.48
N THR A 241 8.89 -15.35 -6.19
CA THR A 241 7.44 -15.33 -6.42
C THR A 241 6.70 -15.50 -5.10
N MET A 242 5.45 -15.04 -5.02
CA MET A 242 4.64 -15.23 -3.79
C MET A 242 4.40 -16.73 -3.52
N SER A 243 4.21 -17.55 -4.56
CA SER A 243 4.11 -19.00 -4.39
C SER A 243 5.37 -19.60 -3.76
N GLY A 244 6.56 -19.24 -4.29
CA GLY A 244 7.83 -19.72 -3.72
C GLY A 244 8.06 -19.28 -2.27
N ILE A 245 7.54 -18.08 -1.91
CA ILE A 245 7.58 -17.60 -0.51
C ILE A 245 6.72 -18.50 0.36
N LEU A 246 5.46 -18.74 -0.02
CA LEU A 246 4.54 -19.56 0.77
C LEU A 246 4.98 -21.03 0.87
N ASP A 247 5.51 -21.61 -0.23
CA ASP A 247 6.04 -22.98 -0.21
C ASP A 247 7.21 -23.14 0.79
N LYS A 248 8.14 -22.16 0.80
CA LYS A 248 9.25 -22.14 1.77
C LYS A 248 8.74 -21.93 3.20
N ALA A 249 7.67 -21.14 3.35
CA ALA A 249 6.99 -20.90 4.60
C ALA A 249 6.40 -22.17 5.21
N GLU A 250 5.65 -22.89 4.40
CA GLU A 250 5.00 -24.14 4.78
C GLU A 250 6.07 -25.18 5.18
N ALA A 251 7.08 -25.37 4.34
CA ALA A 251 8.19 -26.28 4.63
C ALA A 251 8.88 -25.97 5.95
N ARG A 252 9.08 -24.65 6.27
CA ARG A 252 9.68 -24.23 7.54
C ARG A 252 8.73 -24.48 8.72
N GLY A 253 7.43 -24.20 8.54
CA GLY A 253 6.39 -24.49 9.53
C GLY A 253 6.35 -25.97 9.89
N GLU A 254 6.37 -26.86 8.89
CA GLU A 254 6.42 -28.30 9.09
C GLU A 254 7.70 -28.76 9.83
N ALA A 255 8.87 -28.23 9.41
CA ALA A 255 10.14 -28.53 10.06
C ALA A 255 10.14 -28.11 11.52
N ARG A 256 9.64 -26.91 11.84
CA ARG A 256 9.49 -26.40 13.19
C ARG A 256 8.52 -27.25 14.01
N GLY A 257 7.36 -27.61 13.45
CA GLY A 257 6.39 -28.49 14.12
C GLY A 257 6.96 -29.85 14.47
N LYS A 258 7.75 -30.46 13.56
CA LYS A 258 8.46 -31.73 13.82
C LYS A 258 9.46 -31.58 14.97
N LEU A 259 10.25 -30.49 14.97
CA LEU A 259 11.25 -30.22 16.04
C LEU A 259 10.56 -29.97 17.39
N ASP A 260 9.48 -29.19 17.44
CA ASP A 260 8.73 -28.91 18.65
C ASP A 260 8.11 -30.19 19.26
N LEU A 261 7.61 -31.08 18.42
CA LEU A 261 7.11 -32.38 18.85
C LEU A 261 8.22 -33.23 19.45
N LEU A 262 9.38 -33.34 18.77
CA LEU A 262 10.54 -34.09 19.27
C LEU A 262 11.05 -33.52 20.60
N TYR A 263 11.13 -32.18 20.68
CA TYR A 263 11.50 -31.51 21.92
C TYR A 263 10.58 -31.88 23.09
N LYS A 264 9.25 -31.84 22.88
CA LYS A 264 8.25 -32.21 23.89
C LYS A 264 8.40 -33.69 24.30
N LEU A 265 8.60 -34.58 23.35
CA LEU A 265 8.81 -36.02 23.64
C LEU A 265 10.08 -36.28 24.45
N ILE A 266 11.18 -35.58 24.17
CA ILE A 266 12.42 -35.65 24.93
C ILE A 266 12.18 -35.10 26.35
N LYS A 267 11.59 -33.92 26.46
CA LYS A 267 11.34 -33.25 27.75
C LYS A 267 10.43 -34.07 28.66
N ASN A 268 9.50 -34.82 28.08
CA ASN A 268 8.61 -35.73 28.82
C ASN A 268 9.21 -37.12 29.08
N GLY A 269 10.49 -37.36 28.73
CA GLY A 269 11.16 -38.62 28.90
C GLY A 269 10.69 -39.77 28.01
N MET A 270 9.90 -39.47 26.96
CA MET A 270 9.37 -40.49 26.04
C MET A 270 10.39 -40.90 24.97
N LEU A 271 11.34 -40.02 24.65
CA LEU A 271 12.45 -40.32 23.73
C LEU A 271 13.77 -39.80 24.32
N THR A 272 14.88 -40.47 23.98
CA THR A 272 16.20 -39.86 24.18
C THR A 272 16.55 -38.95 23.03
N VAL A 273 17.58 -38.09 23.22
CA VAL A 273 18.06 -37.18 22.17
C VAL A 273 18.56 -37.97 20.95
N GLU A 274 19.21 -39.10 21.18
CA GLU A 274 19.74 -40.00 20.14
C GLU A 274 18.58 -40.64 19.34
N GLN A 275 17.53 -41.08 20.03
CA GLN A 275 16.35 -41.66 19.39
C GLN A 275 15.63 -40.63 18.54
N ALA A 276 15.50 -39.41 19.03
CA ALA A 276 14.87 -38.29 18.31
C ALA A 276 15.69 -37.92 17.07
N ALA A 277 17.01 -37.75 17.18
CA ALA A 277 17.91 -37.48 16.05
C ALA A 277 17.80 -38.57 14.97
N LYS A 278 17.83 -39.85 15.39
CA LYS A 278 17.68 -40.98 14.48
C LYS A 278 16.31 -41.01 13.77
N SER A 279 15.24 -40.61 14.44
CA SER A 279 13.88 -40.61 13.87
C SER A 279 13.70 -39.66 12.67
N ILE A 280 14.51 -38.61 12.60
CA ILE A 280 14.51 -37.65 11.49
C ILE A 280 15.83 -37.68 10.67
N ASN A 281 16.64 -38.74 10.87
CA ASN A 281 17.82 -39.04 10.08
C ASN A 281 18.90 -37.95 10.07
N ILE A 282 19.16 -37.32 11.23
CA ILE A 282 20.23 -36.30 11.44
C ILE A 282 21.10 -36.67 12.62
N SER A 283 22.28 -36.01 12.77
CA SER A 283 23.15 -36.21 13.94
C SER A 283 22.53 -35.53 15.19
N VAL A 284 22.98 -35.98 16.38
CA VAL A 284 22.60 -35.37 17.66
C VAL A 284 23.01 -33.89 17.71
N GLU A 285 24.22 -33.58 17.21
CA GLU A 285 24.70 -32.20 17.14
C GLU A 285 23.82 -31.32 16.27
N GLN A 286 23.36 -31.84 15.11
CA GLN A 286 22.43 -31.14 14.23
C GLN A 286 21.05 -30.93 14.89
N LEU A 287 20.53 -31.92 15.61
CA LEU A 287 19.28 -31.78 16.34
C LEU A 287 19.37 -30.71 17.43
N LEU A 288 20.44 -30.72 18.23
CA LEU A 288 20.66 -29.72 19.27
C LEU A 288 20.85 -28.30 18.68
N ALA A 289 21.57 -28.18 17.55
CA ALA A 289 21.71 -26.92 16.83
C ALA A 289 20.34 -26.40 16.32
N ASN A 290 19.51 -27.28 15.77
CA ASN A 290 18.17 -26.93 15.34
C ASN A 290 17.27 -26.48 16.51
N PHE A 291 17.32 -27.18 17.65
CA PHE A 291 16.62 -26.78 18.86
C PHE A 291 17.03 -25.37 19.32
N LYS A 292 18.36 -25.11 19.35
CA LYS A 292 18.88 -23.78 19.69
C LYS A 292 18.42 -22.70 18.74
N GLN A 293 18.36 -22.96 17.44
CA GLN A 293 17.89 -22.03 16.42
C GLN A 293 16.43 -21.61 16.66
N TYR A 294 15.60 -22.51 17.17
CA TYR A 294 14.19 -22.25 17.47
C TYR A 294 13.91 -21.93 18.95
N ASN A 295 14.97 -21.59 19.73
CA ASN A 295 14.87 -21.30 21.17
C ASN A 295 14.25 -22.44 21.99
N LEU A 296 14.40 -23.69 21.58
CA LEU A 296 14.01 -24.89 22.31
C LEU A 296 15.20 -25.35 23.18
N ILE A 297 15.11 -25.09 24.47
CA ILE A 297 16.22 -25.40 25.43
C ILE A 297 15.83 -26.66 26.22
N LEU A 298 16.60 -27.75 26.05
CA LEU A 298 16.45 -29.02 26.78
C LEU A 298 17.01 -28.94 28.20
#